data_7fa206f6fca29bce367bfc7e29e815fb
#
_entry.id   7fa206f6fca29bce367bfc7e29e815fb
#
_cell.length_a   1.000
_cell.length_b   1.000
_cell.length_c   1.000
_cell.angle_alpha   90.00
_cell.angle_beta   90.00
_cell.angle_gamma   90.00
#
_symmetry.space_group_name_H-M   'P 1'
#
loop_
_entity.id
_entity.type
_entity.pdbx_description
1 polymer ?
#
loop_
_entity_poly.entity_id
_entity_poly.type
_entity_poly.pdbx_seq_one_letter_code
_entity_poly.pdbx_strand_id
1 'polypeptide(L)'
;VWRARHHVLNEVVAIKILTDPQYVRTFRQEGVVVHGLRHPNIVRAIDIDPYAERPYMVMEYVDGPSLREVIENHPAGVPLESSLRILRGMLAGLQAAHDAGLVHRDVKPANILLRLPHRDVSRVEEGDVKLTDFGLGKTSSMTTASLVQSGSLVTDEGRNIAGTLVYMSPEQRSGGELDARSDLYASGVVLFELLTGSRPAGAESPSQVRADLPVWLDDVFRGAYARLERRFATAAAMRATLEGGMRTAKSKVSAGYGIPAARRVGQATSVEAHPARPAGGAYSGCPSCKQVVQQDDNFCIHCGRQLVADVPRCGACQAFVSRYDRFCIFCGQKLNGGAANFWEG
;
A
#
# COMPACT_ATOMS: atom_id res chain seq x y z
N VAL A 1 4.18 9.23 20.31
CA VAL A 1 5.23 10.17 19.89
C VAL A 1 4.86 11.55 20.42
N TRP A 2 5.85 12.29 20.92
CA TRP A 2 5.70 13.60 21.55
C TRP A 2 6.49 14.65 20.79
N ARG A 3 5.91 15.83 20.62
CA ARG A 3 6.65 17.02 20.18
C ARG A 3 7.34 17.64 21.40
N ALA A 4 8.65 17.85 21.30
CA ALA A 4 9.45 18.42 22.38
C ALA A 4 10.42 19.47 21.83
N ARG A 5 11.02 20.25 22.72
CA ARG A 5 12.07 21.21 22.39
C ARG A 5 13.36 20.78 23.09
N HIS A 6 14.43 20.63 22.30
CA HIS A 6 15.75 20.32 22.85
C HIS A 6 16.27 21.52 23.65
N HIS A 7 16.50 21.32 24.95
CA HIS A 7 16.73 22.45 25.87
C HIS A 7 18.05 23.22 25.58
N VAL A 8 19.07 22.57 25.03
CA VAL A 8 20.36 23.20 24.67
C VAL A 8 20.33 23.78 23.26
N LEU A 9 19.87 22.99 22.27
CA LEU A 9 19.90 23.38 20.86
C LEU A 9 18.72 24.29 20.49
N ASN A 10 17.69 24.37 21.35
CA ASN A 10 16.46 25.11 21.10
C ASN A 10 15.68 24.66 19.85
N GLU A 11 15.95 23.47 19.35
CA GLU A 11 15.31 22.88 18.19
C GLU A 11 14.07 22.07 18.59
N VAL A 12 13.06 22.05 17.71
CA VAL A 12 11.90 21.19 17.89
C VAL A 12 12.24 19.79 17.41
N VAL A 13 11.96 18.80 18.23
CA VAL A 13 12.22 17.37 17.99
C VAL A 13 10.97 16.54 18.21
N ALA A 14 10.93 15.35 17.67
CA ALA A 14 9.95 14.32 17.98
C ALA A 14 10.59 13.26 18.90
N ILE A 15 9.90 12.90 19.98
CA ILE A 15 10.38 11.85 20.91
C ILE A 15 9.40 10.68 20.84
N LYS A 16 9.90 9.52 20.45
CA LYS A 16 9.17 8.25 20.49
C LYS A 16 9.60 7.48 21.72
N ILE A 17 8.68 7.30 22.66
CA ILE A 17 8.89 6.50 23.87
C ILE A 17 8.30 5.11 23.62
N LEU A 18 9.07 4.07 23.96
CA LEU A 18 8.62 2.70 23.90
C LEU A 18 7.81 2.38 25.16
N THR A 19 6.56 2.03 24.98
CA THR A 19 5.64 1.74 26.10
C THR A 19 5.54 0.26 26.41
N ASP A 20 5.86 -0.61 25.43
CA ASP A 20 5.71 -2.06 25.55
C ASP A 20 7.08 -2.74 25.67
N PRO A 21 7.38 -3.39 26.82
CA PRO A 21 8.68 -4.04 27.07
C PRO A 21 9.04 -5.14 26.07
N GLN A 22 8.06 -5.82 25.46
CA GLN A 22 8.33 -6.90 24.50
C GLN A 22 9.11 -6.43 23.28
N TYR A 23 9.01 -5.15 22.91
CA TYR A 23 9.70 -4.56 21.75
C TYR A 23 11.09 -3.99 22.06
N VAL A 24 11.52 -3.98 23.30
CA VAL A 24 12.82 -3.41 23.71
C VAL A 24 13.99 -4.06 22.97
N ARG A 25 13.95 -5.37 22.79
CA ARG A 25 15.01 -6.10 22.08
C ARG A 25 15.11 -5.69 20.61
N THR A 26 13.99 -5.66 19.91
CA THR A 26 13.90 -5.23 18.52
C THR A 26 14.29 -3.76 18.37
N PHE A 27 13.83 -2.91 19.28
CA PHE A 27 14.18 -1.50 19.32
C PHE A 27 15.70 -1.28 19.48
N ARG A 28 16.39 -2.09 20.28
CA ARG A 28 17.86 -2.04 20.44
C ARG A 28 18.58 -2.40 19.15
N GLN A 29 18.13 -3.45 18.47
CA GLN A 29 18.78 -3.98 17.26
C GLN A 29 18.53 -3.07 16.04
N GLU A 30 17.29 -2.77 15.76
CA GLU A 30 16.89 -2.00 14.58
C GLU A 30 17.13 -0.50 14.78
N GLY A 31 17.00 0.01 16.02
CA GLY A 31 17.23 1.41 16.33
C GLY A 31 18.65 1.88 16.00
N VAL A 32 19.67 1.03 16.18
CA VAL A 32 21.04 1.34 15.79
C VAL A 32 21.16 1.52 14.26
N VAL A 33 20.52 0.64 13.48
CA VAL A 33 20.54 0.74 12.01
C VAL A 33 19.80 2.01 11.56
N VAL A 34 18.62 2.28 12.13
CA VAL A 34 17.84 3.48 11.82
C VAL A 34 18.61 4.75 12.20
N HIS A 35 19.33 4.75 13.34
CA HIS A 35 20.16 5.90 13.74
C HIS A 35 21.29 6.18 12.75
N GLY A 36 21.89 5.13 12.16
CA GLY A 36 22.93 5.25 11.12
C GLY A 36 22.42 5.70 9.76
N LEU A 37 21.12 5.57 9.50
CA LEU A 37 20.55 5.81 8.20
C LEU A 37 20.34 7.32 7.93
N ARG A 38 20.99 7.84 6.89
CA ARG A 38 20.93 9.24 6.49
C ARG A 38 20.40 9.34 5.06
N HIS A 39 19.15 9.73 4.91
CA HIS A 39 18.54 9.91 3.60
C HIS A 39 17.48 11.03 3.64
N PRO A 40 17.33 11.87 2.60
CA PRO A 40 16.35 12.97 2.59
C PRO A 40 14.91 12.48 2.81
N ASN A 41 14.57 11.30 2.34
CA ASN A 41 13.22 10.72 2.47
C ASN A 41 13.03 9.80 3.68
N ILE A 42 13.91 9.82 4.65
CA ILE A 42 13.78 9.08 5.91
C ILE A 42 13.86 10.06 7.07
N VAL A 43 12.99 9.91 8.06
CA VAL A 43 13.06 10.70 9.30
C VAL A 43 14.36 10.38 10.01
N ARG A 44 15.17 11.41 10.23
CA ARG A 44 16.48 11.26 10.87
C ARG A 44 16.31 10.96 12.36
N ALA A 45 16.86 9.85 12.83
CA ALA A 45 17.08 9.64 14.26
C ALA A 45 18.28 10.50 14.70
N ILE A 46 18.07 11.34 15.73
CA ILE A 46 19.06 12.25 16.29
C ILE A 46 19.81 11.56 17.43
N ASP A 47 19.04 10.90 18.29
CA ASP A 47 19.57 10.20 19.46
C ASP A 47 18.67 9.00 19.82
N ILE A 48 19.23 8.03 20.53
CA ILE A 48 18.52 6.85 21.01
C ILE A 48 19.07 6.42 22.36
N ASP A 49 18.21 6.26 23.36
CA ASP A 49 18.56 5.58 24.61
C ASP A 49 17.69 4.32 24.78
N PRO A 50 18.24 3.16 24.36
CA PRO A 50 17.54 1.89 24.47
C PRO A 50 17.64 1.26 25.87
N TYR A 51 18.40 1.86 26.78
CA TYR A 51 18.67 1.36 28.14
C TYR A 51 18.02 2.23 29.23
N ALA A 52 17.41 3.36 28.86
CA ALA A 52 16.62 4.14 29.79
C ALA A 52 15.51 3.30 30.44
N GLU A 53 15.04 3.67 31.61
CA GLU A 53 13.88 3.05 32.26
C GLU A 53 12.68 2.95 31.33
N ARG A 54 12.48 3.98 30.50
CA ARG A 54 11.57 3.98 29.34
C ARG A 54 12.38 4.26 28.09
N PRO A 55 12.75 3.23 27.32
CA PRO A 55 13.53 3.38 26.10
C PRO A 55 12.88 4.40 25.15
N TYR A 56 13.68 5.28 24.56
CA TYR A 56 13.20 6.33 23.69
C TYR A 56 14.14 6.60 22.51
N MET A 57 13.60 7.23 21.48
CA MET A 57 14.32 7.74 20.31
C MET A 57 13.94 9.19 20.11
N VAL A 58 14.94 10.05 19.92
CA VAL A 58 14.78 11.44 19.51
C VAL A 58 14.97 11.52 18.01
N MET A 59 14.04 12.13 17.33
CA MET A 59 14.01 12.25 15.87
C MET A 59 13.81 13.70 15.44
N GLU A 60 14.19 14.01 14.19
CA GLU A 60 13.79 15.27 13.58
C GLU A 60 12.27 15.42 13.63
N TYR A 61 11.81 16.62 13.94
CA TYR A 61 10.40 16.96 13.84
C TYR A 61 10.08 17.34 12.39
N VAL A 62 9.13 16.65 11.79
CA VAL A 62 8.63 16.96 10.44
C VAL A 62 7.43 17.87 10.58
N ASP A 63 7.56 19.13 10.16
CA ASP A 63 6.46 20.09 10.20
C ASP A 63 5.55 19.93 8.99
N GLY A 64 4.39 19.33 9.21
CA GLY A 64 3.40 19.08 8.16
C GLY A 64 2.51 17.86 8.45
N PRO A 65 1.59 17.53 7.53
CA PRO A 65 0.64 16.45 7.71
C PRO A 65 1.27 15.07 7.48
N SER A 66 0.64 14.05 8.02
CA SER A 66 0.81 12.68 7.55
C SER A 66 0.10 12.50 6.20
N LEU A 67 0.56 11.52 5.40
CA LEU A 67 -0.12 11.17 4.15
C LEU A 67 -1.54 10.67 4.41
N ARG A 68 -1.83 10.12 5.60
CA ARG A 68 -3.18 9.75 6.03
C ARG A 68 -4.09 10.98 6.06
N GLU A 69 -3.69 12.04 6.72
CA GLU A 69 -4.44 13.31 6.77
C GLU A 69 -4.65 13.89 5.36
N VAL A 70 -3.63 13.80 4.49
CA VAL A 70 -3.74 14.29 3.11
C VAL A 70 -4.78 13.51 2.32
N ILE A 71 -4.77 12.17 2.40
CA ILE A 71 -5.75 11.32 1.69
C ILE A 71 -7.18 11.58 2.22
N GLU A 72 -7.36 11.68 3.52
CA GLU A 72 -8.66 11.98 4.14
C GLU A 72 -9.24 13.33 3.67
N ASN A 73 -8.37 14.30 3.40
CA ASN A 73 -8.77 15.60 2.83
C ASN A 73 -8.98 15.57 1.31
N HIS A 74 -8.68 14.45 0.64
CA HIS A 74 -8.81 14.27 -0.81
C HIS A 74 -9.59 12.98 -1.15
N PRO A 75 -10.89 12.90 -0.81
CA PRO A 75 -11.67 11.66 -0.98
C PRO A 75 -11.85 11.21 -2.44
N ALA A 76 -11.62 12.10 -3.41
CA ALA A 76 -11.58 11.77 -4.83
C ALA A 76 -10.17 11.46 -5.36
N GLY A 77 -9.20 11.34 -4.47
CA GLY A 77 -7.77 11.16 -4.76
C GLY A 77 -6.97 12.46 -4.81
N VAL A 78 -5.71 12.36 -4.45
CA VAL A 78 -4.74 13.45 -4.47
C VAL A 78 -4.42 13.82 -5.93
N PRO A 79 -4.12 15.10 -6.26
CA PRO A 79 -3.69 15.49 -7.59
C PRO A 79 -2.55 14.61 -8.12
N LEU A 80 -2.64 14.19 -9.38
CA LEU A 80 -1.73 13.20 -9.97
C LEU A 80 -0.26 13.58 -9.83
N GLU A 81 0.11 14.82 -10.14
CA GLU A 81 1.51 15.28 -10.07
C GLU A 81 2.05 15.19 -8.64
N SER A 82 1.26 15.60 -7.63
CA SER A 82 1.61 15.47 -6.22
C SER A 82 1.75 14.01 -5.79
N SER A 83 0.83 13.16 -6.22
CA SER A 83 0.88 11.72 -5.96
C SER A 83 2.15 11.08 -6.49
N LEU A 84 2.57 11.47 -7.71
CA LEU A 84 3.79 10.96 -8.33
C LEU A 84 5.06 11.41 -7.59
N ARG A 85 5.13 12.67 -7.13
CA ARG A 85 6.24 13.18 -6.32
C ARG A 85 6.31 12.47 -4.97
N ILE A 86 5.17 12.30 -4.30
CA ILE A 86 5.08 11.58 -3.02
C ILE A 86 5.56 10.13 -3.19
N LEU A 87 5.08 9.43 -4.22
CA LEU A 87 5.46 8.04 -4.45
C LEU A 87 6.96 7.90 -4.75
N ARG A 88 7.53 8.82 -5.54
CA ARG A 88 8.97 8.81 -5.87
C ARG A 88 9.83 9.02 -4.63
N GLY A 89 9.47 9.97 -3.76
CA GLY A 89 10.18 10.20 -2.50
C GLY A 89 10.07 8.99 -1.55
N MET A 90 8.88 8.40 -1.45
CA MET A 90 8.67 7.18 -0.66
C MET A 90 9.55 6.03 -1.17
N LEU A 91 9.56 5.77 -2.48
CA LEU A 91 10.36 4.68 -3.06
C LEU A 91 11.86 4.93 -2.94
N ALA A 92 12.32 6.19 -3.00
CA ALA A 92 13.71 6.54 -2.75
C ALA A 92 14.13 6.24 -1.31
N GLY A 93 13.29 6.60 -0.33
CA GLY A 93 13.54 6.27 1.07
C GLY A 93 13.54 4.78 1.34
N LEU A 94 12.59 4.02 0.75
CA LEU A 94 12.55 2.56 0.88
C LEU A 94 13.79 1.91 0.26
N GLN A 95 14.24 2.36 -0.93
CA GLN A 95 15.46 1.81 -1.53
C GLN A 95 16.67 2.03 -0.62
N ALA A 96 16.84 3.21 -0.07
CA ALA A 96 17.96 3.50 0.85
C ALA A 96 17.92 2.63 2.12
N ALA A 97 16.74 2.34 2.66
CA ALA A 97 16.58 1.43 3.79
C ALA A 97 16.91 -0.01 3.41
N HIS A 98 16.41 -0.48 2.27
CA HIS A 98 16.66 -1.82 1.77
C HIS A 98 18.15 -2.07 1.47
N ASP A 99 18.85 -1.08 0.90
CA ASP A 99 20.31 -1.14 0.66
C ASP A 99 21.11 -1.25 1.97
N ALA A 100 20.57 -0.71 3.07
CA ALA A 100 21.13 -0.85 4.41
C ALA A 100 20.68 -2.16 5.13
N GLY A 101 19.98 -3.06 4.44
CA GLY A 101 19.46 -4.32 4.99
C GLY A 101 18.23 -4.15 5.89
N LEU A 102 17.58 -2.98 5.87
CA LEU A 102 16.41 -2.68 6.72
C LEU A 102 15.12 -2.74 5.90
N VAL A 103 14.21 -3.65 6.27
CA VAL A 103 12.85 -3.72 5.72
C VAL A 103 11.92 -2.93 6.64
N HIS A 104 11.05 -2.08 6.06
CA HIS A 104 10.18 -1.19 6.84
C HIS A 104 9.06 -1.94 7.58
N ARG A 105 8.44 -2.93 6.93
CA ARG A 105 7.40 -3.83 7.47
C ARG A 105 6.08 -3.18 7.89
N ASP A 106 5.97 -1.85 7.87
CA ASP A 106 4.77 -1.11 8.25
C ASP A 106 4.52 0.12 7.35
N VAL A 107 4.76 -0.03 6.05
CA VAL A 107 4.49 1.03 5.07
C VAL A 107 2.98 1.27 5.01
N LYS A 108 2.57 2.49 5.36
CA LYS A 108 1.17 2.94 5.33
C LYS A 108 1.12 4.48 5.36
N PRO A 109 0.01 5.12 4.96
CA PRO A 109 -0.07 6.57 4.91
C PRO A 109 0.22 7.29 6.24
N ALA A 110 -0.09 6.68 7.39
CA ALA A 110 0.21 7.26 8.69
C ALA A 110 1.73 7.35 9.00
N ASN A 111 2.55 6.50 8.36
CA ASN A 111 3.99 6.42 8.54
C ASN A 111 4.77 7.15 7.42
N ILE A 112 4.08 7.95 6.62
CA ILE A 112 4.65 8.81 5.59
C ILE A 112 4.27 10.23 5.95
N LEU A 113 5.26 11.04 6.33
CA LEU A 113 5.09 12.43 6.70
C LEU A 113 5.49 13.33 5.54
N LEU A 114 4.82 14.46 5.39
CA LEU A 114 5.14 15.46 4.39
C LEU A 114 5.63 16.73 5.08
N ARG A 115 6.85 17.18 4.76
CA ARG A 115 7.39 18.45 5.26
C ARG A 115 6.71 19.60 4.52
N LEU A 116 5.50 19.92 4.92
CA LEU A 116 4.65 20.96 4.32
C LEU A 116 4.06 21.87 5.40
N PRO A 117 4.81 22.88 5.87
CA PRO A 117 4.35 23.78 6.92
C PRO A 117 3.03 24.49 6.56
N HIS A 118 2.83 24.76 5.28
CA HIS A 118 1.60 25.41 4.78
C HIS A 118 0.49 24.41 4.42
N ARG A 119 0.69 23.12 4.59
CA ARG A 119 -0.26 22.02 4.30
C ARG A 119 -0.82 21.99 2.88
N ASP A 120 -0.19 22.68 1.94
CA ASP A 120 -0.57 22.73 0.51
C ASP A 120 0.11 21.59 -0.25
N VAL A 121 -0.62 20.50 -0.49
CA VAL A 121 -0.10 19.31 -1.15
C VAL A 121 0.33 19.55 -2.61
N SER A 122 -0.18 20.62 -3.25
CA SER A 122 0.22 20.98 -4.63
C SER A 122 1.69 21.39 -4.73
N ARG A 123 2.27 21.81 -3.62
CA ARG A 123 3.67 22.26 -3.50
C ARG A 123 4.63 21.17 -3.04
N VAL A 124 4.13 19.94 -2.80
CA VAL A 124 5.01 18.86 -2.34
C VAL A 124 6.10 18.57 -3.37
N GLU A 125 7.33 18.48 -2.90
CA GLU A 125 8.46 18.00 -3.68
C GLU A 125 8.91 16.63 -3.18
N GLU A 126 9.67 15.91 -3.98
CA GLU A 126 10.16 14.57 -3.63
C GLU A 126 10.94 14.54 -2.30
N GLY A 127 11.74 15.59 -2.05
CA GLY A 127 12.53 15.74 -0.82
C GLY A 127 11.72 16.05 0.44
N ASP A 128 10.44 16.41 0.31
CA ASP A 128 9.58 16.70 1.45
C ASP A 128 8.96 15.43 2.04
N VAL A 129 9.02 14.32 1.33
CA VAL A 129 8.47 13.04 1.77
C VAL A 129 9.41 12.38 2.76
N LYS A 130 8.90 11.99 3.92
CA LYS A 130 9.66 11.42 5.03
C LYS A 130 9.04 10.13 5.54
N LEU A 131 9.72 9.00 5.34
CA LEU A 131 9.36 7.73 5.96
C LEU A 131 9.72 7.74 7.45
N THR A 132 8.80 7.27 8.29
CA THR A 132 8.99 7.14 9.74
C THR A 132 8.49 5.79 10.23
N ASP A 133 8.80 5.45 11.48
CA ASP A 133 8.29 4.25 12.14
C ASP A 133 8.66 2.94 11.41
N PHE A 134 9.92 2.83 10.97
CA PHE A 134 10.48 1.54 10.59
C PHE A 134 10.17 0.53 11.70
N GLY A 135 9.72 -0.65 11.35
CA GLY A 135 9.03 -1.64 12.22
C GLY A 135 9.65 -2.00 13.57
N LEU A 136 10.20 -1.00 14.27
CA LEU A 136 10.89 -1.07 15.56
C LEU A 136 10.11 -1.80 16.68
N GLY A 137 8.94 -2.29 16.40
CA GLY A 137 8.11 -3.01 17.34
C GLY A 137 7.40 -4.24 16.77
N LYS A 138 7.71 -4.65 15.53
CA LYS A 138 7.05 -5.81 14.91
C LYS A 138 8.08 -6.91 14.66
N THR A 139 8.23 -7.83 15.62
CA THR A 139 9.01 -9.06 15.39
C THR A 139 8.29 -9.95 14.38
N SER A 140 9.06 -10.63 13.54
CA SER A 140 8.57 -11.64 12.56
C SER A 140 7.75 -12.77 13.21
N SER A 141 7.79 -12.90 14.53
CA SER A 141 7.12 -13.97 15.31
C SER A 141 5.72 -13.56 15.82
N MET A 142 5.34 -12.28 15.77
CA MET A 142 3.95 -11.91 16.04
C MET A 142 3.15 -12.07 14.75
N THR A 143 2.90 -13.31 14.42
CA THR A 143 2.00 -13.68 13.33
C THR A 143 0.64 -13.04 13.58
N THR A 144 0.04 -12.49 12.54
CA THR A 144 -1.37 -12.07 12.49
C THR A 144 -2.28 -13.16 13.07
N ALA A 145 -1.85 -14.42 13.00
CA ALA A 145 -2.51 -15.56 13.62
C ALA A 145 -2.66 -15.41 15.15
N SER A 146 -1.65 -14.89 15.85
CA SER A 146 -1.74 -14.68 17.31
C SER A 146 -2.66 -13.52 17.67
N LEU A 147 -2.68 -12.45 16.85
CA LEU A 147 -3.58 -11.30 17.05
C LEU A 147 -5.03 -11.64 16.69
N VAL A 148 -5.25 -12.46 15.68
CA VAL A 148 -6.58 -12.93 15.28
C VAL A 148 -7.09 -13.99 16.25
N GLN A 149 -6.24 -14.85 16.80
CA GLN A 149 -6.61 -15.86 17.80
C GLN A 149 -7.02 -15.25 19.15
N SER A 150 -6.45 -14.10 19.52
CA SER A 150 -6.83 -13.40 20.77
C SER A 150 -8.18 -12.68 20.69
N GLY A 151 -8.82 -12.61 19.52
CA GLY A 151 -10.12 -11.93 19.33
C GLY A 151 -10.08 -10.42 19.56
N SER A 152 -8.92 -9.85 19.83
CA SER A 152 -8.76 -8.42 20.16
C SER A 152 -8.44 -7.64 18.90
N LEU A 153 -9.47 -7.11 18.24
CA LEU A 153 -9.33 -6.19 17.09
C LEU A 153 -8.98 -4.75 17.52
N VAL A 154 -8.88 -4.52 18.82
CA VAL A 154 -8.55 -3.22 19.42
C VAL A 154 -7.42 -3.47 20.43
N THR A 155 -6.30 -2.76 20.30
CA THR A 155 -5.28 -2.73 21.36
C THR A 155 -5.78 -1.89 22.53
N ASP A 156 -5.24 -2.09 23.75
CA ASP A 156 -5.49 -1.24 24.92
C ASP A 156 -5.27 0.26 24.67
N GLU A 157 -4.56 0.61 23.60
CA GLU A 157 -4.34 1.99 23.14
C GLU A 157 -5.42 2.49 22.14
N GLY A 158 -6.53 1.78 21.92
CA GLY A 158 -7.62 2.19 21.03
C GLY A 158 -7.23 2.21 19.53
N ARG A 159 -6.08 1.64 19.14
CA ARG A 159 -5.64 1.60 17.74
C ARG A 159 -6.42 0.52 16.98
N ASN A 160 -7.10 0.96 15.94
CA ASN A 160 -7.88 0.07 15.09
C ASN A 160 -6.93 -0.81 14.25
N ILE A 161 -6.66 -2.05 14.69
CA ILE A 161 -5.78 -3.04 14.01
C ILE A 161 -6.31 -3.30 12.58
N ALA A 162 -7.63 -3.30 12.39
CA ALA A 162 -8.24 -3.51 11.08
C ALA A 162 -7.72 -2.53 10.01
N GLY A 163 -7.42 -1.29 10.38
CA GLY A 163 -6.85 -0.30 9.46
C GLY A 163 -5.44 -0.59 8.98
N THR A 164 -4.64 -1.32 9.75
CA THR A 164 -3.26 -1.67 9.40
C THR A 164 -3.19 -2.95 8.55
N LEU A 165 -4.11 -3.88 8.74
CA LEU A 165 -4.12 -5.17 8.02
C LEU A 165 -4.23 -5.02 6.50
N VAL A 166 -4.84 -3.93 6.02
CA VAL A 166 -5.05 -3.69 4.58
C VAL A 166 -3.73 -3.49 3.83
N TYR A 167 -2.71 -2.92 4.48
CA TYR A 167 -1.39 -2.68 3.88
C TYR A 167 -0.45 -3.89 3.99
N MET A 168 -0.81 -4.88 4.82
CA MET A 168 0.02 -6.08 4.99
C MET A 168 -0.01 -6.93 3.73
N SER A 169 1.18 -7.33 3.29
CA SER A 169 1.34 -8.27 2.20
C SER A 169 0.78 -9.66 2.56
N PRO A 170 0.43 -10.50 1.58
CA PRO A 170 -0.06 -11.86 1.82
C PRO A 170 0.89 -12.68 2.70
N GLU A 171 2.20 -12.61 2.46
CA GLU A 171 3.22 -13.30 3.25
C GLU A 171 3.31 -12.77 4.68
N GLN A 172 3.11 -11.46 4.91
CA GLN A 172 3.01 -10.92 6.27
C GLN A 172 1.81 -11.48 7.03
N ARG A 173 0.67 -11.63 6.34
CA ARG A 173 -0.55 -12.17 6.95
C ARG A 173 -0.44 -13.66 7.25
N SER A 174 0.27 -14.41 6.42
CA SER A 174 0.48 -15.85 6.61
C SER A 174 1.65 -16.19 7.55
N GLY A 175 2.43 -15.19 8.01
CA GLY A 175 3.60 -15.41 8.86
C GLY A 175 4.80 -16.01 8.11
N GLY A 176 4.87 -15.81 6.80
CA GLY A 176 5.99 -16.21 5.96
C GLY A 176 7.24 -15.35 6.14
N GLU A 177 8.32 -15.72 5.46
CA GLU A 177 9.53 -14.91 5.42
C GLU A 177 9.27 -13.56 4.74
N LEU A 178 9.77 -12.49 5.35
CA LEU A 178 9.59 -11.12 4.89
C LEU A 178 10.87 -10.58 4.29
N ASP A 179 10.75 -10.01 3.10
CA ASP A 179 11.82 -9.28 2.45
C ASP A 179 11.35 -7.87 1.99
N ALA A 180 12.21 -7.15 1.31
CA ALA A 180 11.94 -5.81 0.78
C ALA A 180 10.68 -5.73 -0.08
N ARG A 181 10.27 -6.83 -0.74
CA ARG A 181 9.08 -6.88 -1.61
C ARG A 181 7.77 -6.78 -0.83
N SER A 182 7.79 -7.08 0.48
CA SER A 182 6.62 -6.83 1.34
C SER A 182 6.29 -5.33 1.44
N ASP A 183 7.31 -4.47 1.51
CA ASP A 183 7.14 -3.01 1.49
C ASP A 183 6.63 -2.52 0.13
N LEU A 184 7.02 -3.18 -0.97
CA LEU A 184 6.55 -2.84 -2.32
C LEU A 184 5.07 -3.15 -2.51
N TYR A 185 4.56 -4.24 -1.92
CA TYR A 185 3.13 -4.52 -1.88
C TYR A 185 2.36 -3.40 -1.17
N ALA A 186 2.81 -3.03 0.02
CA ALA A 186 2.22 -1.93 0.78
C ALA A 186 2.30 -0.59 0.00
N SER A 187 3.40 -0.36 -0.72
CA SER A 187 3.56 0.80 -1.62
C SER A 187 2.53 0.81 -2.75
N GLY A 188 2.17 -0.36 -3.28
CA GLY A 188 1.08 -0.51 -4.26
C GLY A 188 -0.27 -0.10 -3.67
N VAL A 189 -0.58 -0.51 -2.43
CA VAL A 189 -1.81 -0.10 -1.74
C VAL A 189 -1.83 1.41 -1.50
N VAL A 190 -0.70 1.99 -1.07
CA VAL A 190 -0.56 3.44 -0.87
C VAL A 190 -0.74 4.19 -2.19
N LEU A 191 -0.15 3.71 -3.30
CA LEU A 191 -0.34 4.29 -4.63
C LEU A 191 -1.82 4.34 -5.01
N PHE A 192 -2.53 3.23 -4.86
CA PHE A 192 -3.96 3.16 -5.19
C PHE A 192 -4.76 4.16 -4.36
N GLU A 193 -4.54 4.18 -3.04
CA GLU A 193 -5.24 5.06 -2.10
C GLU A 193 -4.94 6.55 -2.38
N LEU A 194 -3.70 6.90 -2.70
CA LEU A 194 -3.31 8.24 -3.13
C LEU A 194 -4.08 8.70 -4.37
N LEU A 195 -4.17 7.84 -5.37
CA LEU A 195 -4.76 8.17 -6.66
C LEU A 195 -6.29 8.22 -6.63
N THR A 196 -6.93 7.40 -5.79
CA THR A 196 -8.39 7.18 -5.83
C THR A 196 -9.12 7.66 -4.59
N GLY A 197 -8.40 8.01 -3.50
CA GLY A 197 -8.98 8.32 -2.19
C GLY A 197 -9.53 7.09 -1.44
N SER A 198 -9.46 5.91 -2.04
CA SER A 198 -9.99 4.66 -1.48
C SER A 198 -8.95 3.54 -1.55
N ARG A 199 -9.14 2.50 -0.75
CA ARG A 199 -8.27 1.32 -0.76
C ARG A 199 -8.71 0.34 -1.83
N PRO A 200 -7.77 -0.46 -2.40
CA PRO A 200 -8.16 -1.48 -3.36
C PRO A 200 -9.08 -2.51 -2.70
N ALA A 201 -10.25 -2.72 -3.31
CA ALA A 201 -11.29 -3.63 -2.81
C ALA A 201 -11.35 -4.96 -3.58
N GLY A 202 -10.40 -5.21 -4.48
CA GLY A 202 -10.34 -6.43 -5.31
C GLY A 202 -9.34 -6.30 -6.44
N ALA A 203 -9.75 -6.67 -7.66
CA ALA A 203 -8.92 -6.63 -8.87
C ALA A 203 -8.97 -5.30 -9.62
N GLU A 204 -9.53 -4.25 -9.03
CA GLU A 204 -9.69 -2.94 -9.64
C GLU A 204 -8.33 -2.27 -9.82
N SER A 205 -8.12 -1.69 -11.00
CA SER A 205 -6.95 -0.84 -11.29
C SER A 205 -7.28 0.63 -11.01
N PRO A 206 -6.29 1.48 -10.70
CA PRO A 206 -6.52 2.91 -10.45
C PRO A 206 -7.31 3.62 -11.55
N SER A 207 -7.02 3.35 -12.82
CA SER A 207 -7.73 3.98 -13.96
C SER A 207 -9.18 3.52 -14.13
N GLN A 208 -9.55 2.37 -13.57
CA GLN A 208 -10.95 1.90 -13.56
C GLN A 208 -11.79 2.62 -12.50
N VAL A 209 -11.18 3.06 -11.40
CA VAL A 209 -11.85 3.81 -10.34
C VAL A 209 -11.87 5.30 -10.66
N ARG A 210 -10.78 5.83 -11.19
CA ARG A 210 -10.62 7.23 -11.55
C ARG A 210 -10.18 7.36 -13.01
N ALA A 211 -11.14 7.65 -13.90
CA ALA A 211 -11.00 7.55 -15.36
C ALA A 211 -10.02 8.57 -16.01
N ASP A 212 -9.67 9.66 -15.30
CA ASP A 212 -8.69 10.64 -15.77
C ASP A 212 -7.23 10.20 -15.56
N LEU A 213 -7.01 9.06 -14.86
CA LEU A 213 -5.67 8.55 -14.63
C LEU A 213 -5.09 7.86 -15.87
N PRO A 214 -3.81 8.08 -16.17
CA PRO A 214 -3.12 7.38 -17.24
C PRO A 214 -3.05 5.87 -16.99
N VAL A 215 -3.41 5.05 -17.97
CA VAL A 215 -3.46 3.58 -17.88
C VAL A 215 -2.12 2.93 -17.49
N TRP A 216 -0.98 3.56 -17.78
CA TRP A 216 0.32 3.03 -17.38
C TRP A 216 0.52 2.94 -15.84
N LEU A 217 -0.26 3.70 -15.06
CA LEU A 217 -0.29 3.57 -13.60
C LEU A 217 -0.84 2.24 -13.14
N ASP A 218 -1.72 1.63 -13.91
CA ASP A 218 -2.24 0.29 -13.62
C ASP A 218 -1.15 -0.77 -13.67
N ASP A 219 -0.15 -0.59 -14.55
CA ASP A 219 0.99 -1.53 -14.64
C ASP A 219 1.91 -1.39 -13.42
N VAL A 220 2.13 -0.16 -12.94
CA VAL A 220 2.87 0.07 -11.69
C VAL A 220 2.13 -0.54 -10.51
N PHE A 221 0.82 -0.32 -10.40
CA PHE A 221 -0.01 -0.90 -9.34
C PHE A 221 0.02 -2.42 -9.39
N ARG A 222 -0.25 -3.04 -10.55
CA ARG A 222 -0.26 -4.50 -10.73
C ARG A 222 1.09 -5.14 -10.42
N GLY A 223 2.19 -4.47 -10.80
CA GLY A 223 3.55 -4.95 -10.50
C GLY A 223 3.91 -4.88 -9.01
N ALA A 224 3.27 -4.02 -8.24
CA ALA A 224 3.43 -3.92 -6.79
C ALA A 224 2.43 -4.82 -6.04
N TYR A 225 1.14 -4.77 -6.41
CA TYR A 225 0.04 -5.50 -5.78
C TYR A 225 -0.11 -6.93 -6.34
N ALA A 226 1.00 -7.63 -6.48
CA ALA A 226 1.08 -8.97 -7.04
C ALA A 226 1.49 -10.00 -5.99
N ARG A 227 1.43 -11.30 -6.35
CA ARG A 227 2.10 -12.38 -5.60
C ARG A 227 3.60 -12.10 -5.55
N LEU A 228 4.26 -12.55 -4.48
CA LEU A 228 5.66 -12.22 -4.16
C LEU A 228 6.63 -12.40 -5.35
N GLU A 229 6.47 -13.49 -6.10
CA GLU A 229 7.36 -13.85 -7.22
C GLU A 229 7.20 -12.94 -8.45
N ARG A 230 6.08 -12.22 -8.54
CA ARG A 230 5.74 -11.34 -9.66
C ARG A 230 5.86 -9.87 -9.34
N ARG A 231 6.23 -9.53 -8.09
CA ARG A 231 6.44 -8.14 -7.70
C ARG A 231 7.73 -7.59 -8.26
N PHE A 232 7.80 -6.27 -8.27
CA PHE A 232 9.09 -5.61 -8.49
C PHE A 232 10.14 -6.19 -7.54
N ALA A 233 11.34 -6.40 -8.05
CA ALA A 233 12.44 -6.94 -7.24
C ALA A 233 12.96 -5.91 -6.23
N THR A 234 12.92 -4.61 -6.56
CA THR A 234 13.44 -3.51 -5.74
C THR A 234 12.53 -2.28 -5.83
N ALA A 235 12.65 -1.38 -4.86
CA ALA A 235 11.98 -0.07 -4.91
C ALA A 235 12.49 0.78 -6.08
N ALA A 236 13.77 0.65 -6.43
CA ALA A 236 14.35 1.30 -7.61
C ALA A 236 13.70 0.82 -8.91
N ALA A 237 13.41 -0.49 -9.06
CA ALA A 237 12.73 -1.02 -10.24
C ALA A 237 11.29 -0.49 -10.35
N MET A 238 10.55 -0.42 -9.25
CA MET A 238 9.21 0.18 -9.21
C MET A 238 9.26 1.67 -9.58
N ARG A 239 10.22 2.43 -9.03
CA ARG A 239 10.45 3.84 -9.34
C ARG A 239 10.80 4.06 -10.82
N ALA A 240 11.67 3.23 -11.38
CA ALA A 240 12.06 3.32 -12.80
C ALA A 240 10.86 3.10 -13.74
N THR A 241 9.96 2.16 -13.40
CA THR A 241 8.72 1.93 -14.15
C THR A 241 7.79 3.14 -14.08
N LEU A 242 7.62 3.73 -12.89
CA LEU A 242 6.86 4.95 -12.68
C LEU A 242 7.40 6.10 -13.55
N GLU A 243 8.71 6.34 -13.53
CA GLU A 243 9.37 7.40 -14.30
C GLU A 243 9.31 7.14 -15.82
N GLY A 244 9.36 5.88 -16.23
CA GLY A 244 9.17 5.46 -17.62
C GLY A 244 7.79 5.87 -18.16
N GLY A 245 6.74 5.58 -17.40
CA GLY A 245 5.38 5.98 -17.72
C GLY A 245 5.22 7.49 -17.83
N MET A 246 5.80 8.26 -16.91
CA MET A 246 5.79 9.72 -16.93
C MET A 246 6.47 10.28 -18.18
N ARG A 247 7.63 9.74 -18.60
CA ARG A 247 8.34 10.18 -19.81
C ARG A 247 7.51 9.92 -21.06
N THR A 248 6.93 8.73 -21.18
CA THR A 248 6.11 8.36 -22.32
C THR A 248 4.85 9.23 -22.44
N ALA A 249 4.20 9.57 -21.32
CA ALA A 249 3.07 10.46 -21.27
C ALA A 249 3.44 11.89 -21.74
N LYS A 250 4.54 12.44 -21.26
CA LYS A 250 5.05 13.77 -21.67
C LYS A 250 5.39 13.82 -23.17
N SER A 251 6.02 12.76 -23.73
CA SER A 251 6.37 12.68 -25.14
C SER A 251 5.12 12.66 -26.05
N LYS A 252 4.05 12.00 -25.63
CA LYS A 252 2.77 11.99 -26.39
C LYS A 252 2.09 13.36 -26.40
N VAL A 253 2.18 14.13 -25.33
CA VAL A 253 1.62 15.49 -25.25
C VAL A 253 2.41 16.46 -26.14
N SER A 254 3.73 16.34 -26.21
CA SER A 254 4.57 17.20 -27.07
C SER A 254 4.48 16.87 -28.56
N ALA A 255 4.11 15.63 -28.92
CA ALA A 255 3.92 15.22 -30.30
C ALA A 255 2.53 15.53 -30.89
N GLY A 256 1.59 16.00 -30.08
CA GLY A 256 0.15 16.07 -30.37
C GLY A 256 -0.42 17.44 -30.76
N TYR A 257 0.38 18.43 -31.19
CA TYR A 257 -0.12 19.67 -31.79
C TYR A 257 -0.16 19.59 -33.34
N GLY A 258 -0.83 18.59 -33.85
CA GLY A 258 -1.35 18.56 -35.19
C GLY A 258 -2.87 18.35 -35.11
N ILE A 259 -3.65 19.36 -35.41
CA ILE A 259 -5.11 19.32 -35.39
C ILE A 259 -5.59 18.32 -36.47
N PRO A 260 -6.18 17.17 -36.14
CA PRO A 260 -6.94 16.39 -37.15
C PRO A 260 -8.36 16.90 -37.17
N ALA A 261 -8.83 17.20 -38.41
CA ALA A 261 -10.19 17.60 -38.73
C ALA A 261 -11.24 16.63 -38.15
N ALA A 262 -12.32 17.21 -37.67
CA ALA A 262 -13.48 16.55 -37.11
C ALA A 262 -13.97 15.38 -37.97
N ARG A 263 -13.95 14.16 -37.43
CA ARG A 263 -14.62 12.99 -37.97
C ARG A 263 -15.94 12.81 -37.26
N ARG A 264 -16.99 12.78 -38.07
CA ARG A 264 -18.42 12.68 -37.68
C ARG A 264 -18.65 11.46 -36.78
N VAL A 265 -19.46 11.70 -35.76
CA VAL A 265 -20.03 10.70 -34.85
C VAL A 265 -20.91 9.75 -35.66
N GLY A 266 -20.55 8.49 -35.73
CA GLY A 266 -21.37 7.39 -36.20
C GLY A 266 -22.04 6.69 -35.02
N GLN A 267 -23.28 6.34 -35.21
CA GLN A 267 -24.29 5.84 -34.29
C GLN A 267 -23.82 4.73 -33.34
N ALA A 268 -24.32 4.80 -32.12
CA ALA A 268 -24.22 3.76 -31.08
C ALA A 268 -24.87 2.46 -31.58
N THR A 269 -24.08 1.38 -31.58
CA THR A 269 -24.59 0.02 -31.71
C THR A 269 -24.84 -0.56 -30.33
N SER A 270 -26.01 -1.12 -30.16
CA SER A 270 -26.56 -1.79 -29.01
C SER A 270 -25.58 -2.79 -28.37
N VAL A 271 -25.43 -2.71 -27.03
CA VAL A 271 -24.71 -3.69 -26.23
C VAL A 271 -25.54 -4.97 -26.15
N GLU A 272 -25.12 -6.00 -26.87
CA GLU A 272 -25.66 -7.36 -26.68
C GLU A 272 -25.22 -7.94 -25.34
N ALA A 273 -26.19 -8.33 -24.53
CA ALA A 273 -26.00 -9.06 -23.30
C ALA A 273 -25.38 -10.44 -23.60
N HIS A 274 -24.19 -10.71 -23.12
CA HIS A 274 -23.57 -12.03 -23.24
C HIS A 274 -24.17 -13.03 -22.24
N PRO A 275 -24.48 -14.27 -22.68
CA PRO A 275 -25.08 -15.30 -21.84
C PRO A 275 -24.12 -15.75 -20.72
N ALA A 276 -24.70 -16.00 -19.53
CA ALA A 276 -24.02 -16.60 -18.40
C ALA A 276 -23.48 -17.99 -18.78
N ARG A 277 -22.21 -18.27 -18.43
CA ARG A 277 -21.56 -19.56 -18.63
C ARG A 277 -21.75 -20.47 -17.42
N PRO A 278 -21.89 -21.79 -17.61
CA PRO A 278 -22.07 -22.74 -16.54
C PRO A 278 -20.78 -22.90 -15.71
N ALA A 279 -20.95 -23.23 -14.43
CA ALA A 279 -19.89 -23.56 -13.50
C ALA A 279 -19.17 -24.85 -13.92
N GLY A 280 -17.84 -24.85 -13.92
CA GLY A 280 -17.02 -26.05 -14.02
C GLY A 280 -16.32 -26.22 -15.38
N GLY A 281 -15.09 -25.74 -15.50
CA GLY A 281 -14.19 -26.04 -16.61
C GLY A 281 -12.80 -25.50 -16.33
N ALA A 282 -11.79 -26.35 -16.45
CA ALA A 282 -10.38 -25.97 -16.32
C ALA A 282 -10.02 -24.93 -17.39
N TYR A 283 -9.73 -23.70 -16.97
CA TYR A 283 -9.29 -22.67 -17.90
C TYR A 283 -7.78 -22.69 -18.02
N SER A 284 -7.29 -22.93 -19.25
CA SER A 284 -5.88 -22.78 -19.60
C SER A 284 -5.53 -21.33 -20.01
N GLY A 285 -6.50 -20.43 -20.09
CA GLY A 285 -6.29 -19.03 -20.45
C GLY A 285 -7.50 -18.13 -20.18
N CYS A 286 -7.25 -16.86 -19.88
CA CYS A 286 -8.28 -15.86 -19.70
C CYS A 286 -9.11 -15.69 -20.96
N PRO A 287 -10.45 -15.71 -20.90
CA PRO A 287 -11.31 -15.56 -22.09
C PRO A 287 -11.17 -14.20 -22.78
N SER A 288 -10.69 -13.17 -22.06
CA SER A 288 -10.51 -11.81 -22.58
C SER A 288 -9.11 -11.60 -23.19
N CYS A 289 -8.03 -11.78 -22.39
CA CYS A 289 -6.68 -11.47 -22.80
C CYS A 289 -5.84 -12.71 -23.20
N LYS A 290 -6.40 -13.91 -23.14
CA LYS A 290 -5.77 -15.19 -23.48
C LYS A 290 -4.55 -15.58 -22.61
N GLN A 291 -4.21 -14.77 -21.63
CA GLN A 291 -3.11 -15.08 -20.70
C GLN A 291 -3.48 -16.23 -19.76
N VAL A 292 -2.47 -16.97 -19.34
CA VAL A 292 -2.64 -18.12 -18.44
C VAL A 292 -3.20 -17.67 -17.10
N VAL A 293 -4.24 -18.36 -16.61
CA VAL A 293 -4.86 -18.13 -15.31
C VAL A 293 -4.91 -19.42 -14.53
N GLN A 294 -4.89 -19.34 -13.21
CA GLN A 294 -4.97 -20.51 -12.34
C GLN A 294 -6.43 -20.90 -12.11
N GLN A 295 -6.66 -22.16 -11.74
CA GLN A 295 -7.99 -22.72 -11.60
C GLN A 295 -8.79 -22.09 -10.44
N ASP A 296 -8.08 -21.53 -9.46
CA ASP A 296 -8.61 -20.87 -8.28
C ASP A 296 -8.67 -19.33 -8.39
N ASP A 297 -8.24 -18.76 -9.52
CA ASP A 297 -8.32 -17.33 -9.75
C ASP A 297 -9.78 -16.89 -9.96
N ASN A 298 -10.27 -15.99 -9.11
CA ASN A 298 -11.58 -15.36 -9.29
C ASN A 298 -11.57 -14.28 -10.38
N PHE A 299 -10.39 -13.67 -10.59
CA PHE A 299 -10.16 -12.62 -11.58
C PHE A 299 -8.87 -12.90 -12.35
N CYS A 300 -8.83 -12.51 -13.60
CA CYS A 300 -7.61 -12.58 -14.40
C CYS A 300 -6.60 -11.53 -13.89
N ILE A 301 -5.43 -11.98 -13.47
CA ILE A 301 -4.34 -11.11 -12.98
C ILE A 301 -3.73 -10.20 -14.06
N HIS A 302 -3.99 -10.50 -15.35
CA HIS A 302 -3.43 -9.74 -16.46
C HIS A 302 -4.36 -8.64 -16.97
N CYS A 303 -5.69 -8.85 -16.95
CA CYS A 303 -6.64 -7.88 -17.49
C CYS A 303 -7.80 -7.55 -16.54
N GLY A 304 -7.79 -8.08 -15.30
CA GLY A 304 -8.82 -7.81 -14.30
C GLY A 304 -10.18 -8.48 -14.56
N ARG A 305 -10.36 -9.20 -15.68
CA ARG A 305 -11.64 -9.81 -15.99
C ARG A 305 -12.05 -10.85 -14.96
N GLN A 306 -13.27 -10.78 -14.47
CA GLN A 306 -13.86 -11.80 -13.59
C GLN A 306 -13.96 -13.14 -14.33
N LEU A 307 -13.42 -14.21 -13.71
CA LEU A 307 -13.33 -15.55 -14.29
C LEU A 307 -14.42 -16.50 -13.75
N VAL A 308 -15.00 -16.20 -12.59
CA VAL A 308 -16.07 -16.98 -11.94
C VAL A 308 -17.36 -16.18 -11.92
N ALA A 309 -18.51 -16.87 -12.02
CA ALA A 309 -19.81 -16.21 -12.07
C ALA A 309 -20.13 -15.47 -10.77
N ASP A 310 -19.86 -16.10 -9.62
CA ASP A 310 -20.12 -15.55 -8.29
C ASP A 310 -18.82 -15.43 -7.52
N VAL A 311 -18.40 -14.19 -7.23
CA VAL A 311 -17.29 -13.91 -6.31
C VAL A 311 -17.90 -13.61 -4.95
N PRO A 312 -17.52 -14.36 -3.89
CA PRO A 312 -18.07 -14.15 -2.56
C PRO A 312 -17.85 -12.73 -2.07
N ARG A 313 -18.88 -12.13 -1.48
CA ARG A 313 -18.82 -10.79 -0.90
C ARG A 313 -19.14 -10.84 0.59
N CYS A 314 -18.50 -9.99 1.35
CA CYS A 314 -18.84 -9.78 2.76
C CYS A 314 -20.24 -9.18 2.88
N GLY A 315 -21.12 -9.81 3.67
CA GLY A 315 -22.48 -9.30 3.88
C GLY A 315 -22.54 -7.93 4.56
N ALA A 316 -21.49 -7.54 5.31
CA ALA A 316 -21.47 -6.27 6.03
C ALA A 316 -20.91 -5.11 5.19
N CYS A 317 -19.78 -5.30 4.47
CA CYS A 317 -19.11 -4.20 3.75
C CYS A 317 -19.08 -4.39 2.22
N GLN A 318 -19.66 -5.46 1.70
CA GLN A 318 -19.73 -5.80 0.28
C GLN A 318 -18.38 -6.00 -0.43
N ALA A 319 -17.27 -5.97 0.32
CA ALA A 319 -15.94 -6.26 -0.21
C ALA A 319 -15.86 -7.72 -0.70
N PHE A 320 -15.06 -7.95 -1.72
CA PHE A 320 -14.76 -9.30 -2.19
C PHE A 320 -13.97 -10.06 -1.11
N VAL A 321 -14.34 -11.32 -0.89
CA VAL A 321 -13.70 -12.20 0.08
C VAL A 321 -13.42 -13.54 -0.59
N SER A 322 -12.39 -14.26 -0.11
CA SER A 322 -12.19 -15.64 -0.54
C SER A 322 -13.21 -16.57 0.12
N ARG A 323 -13.60 -17.62 -0.59
CA ARG A 323 -14.43 -18.69 0.01
C ARG A 323 -13.77 -19.40 1.18
N TYR A 324 -12.46 -19.22 1.34
CA TYR A 324 -11.67 -19.80 2.43
C TYR A 324 -11.46 -18.83 3.59
N ASP A 325 -11.85 -17.56 3.44
CA ASP A 325 -11.71 -16.57 4.50
C ASP A 325 -12.72 -16.86 5.62
N ARG A 326 -12.23 -16.91 6.85
CA ARG A 326 -13.09 -17.04 8.05
C ARG A 326 -13.65 -15.70 8.51
N PHE A 327 -12.95 -14.61 8.16
CA PHE A 327 -13.33 -13.24 8.49
C PHE A 327 -13.09 -12.35 7.29
N CYS A 328 -13.93 -11.34 7.11
CA CYS A 328 -13.70 -10.32 6.12
C CYS A 328 -12.47 -9.49 6.50
N ILE A 329 -11.46 -9.50 5.63
CA ILE A 329 -10.20 -8.75 5.85
C ILE A 329 -10.40 -7.23 5.83
N PHE A 330 -11.55 -6.74 5.34
CA PHE A 330 -11.82 -5.30 5.22
C PHE A 330 -12.57 -4.73 6.41
N CYS A 331 -13.54 -5.47 6.98
CA CYS A 331 -14.36 -4.98 8.09
C CYS A 331 -14.33 -5.87 9.34
N GLY A 332 -13.60 -6.97 9.33
CA GLY A 332 -13.52 -7.91 10.47
C GLY A 332 -14.74 -8.79 10.67
N GLN A 333 -15.81 -8.63 9.86
CA GLN A 333 -17.02 -9.46 9.99
C GLN A 333 -16.69 -10.94 9.79
N LYS A 334 -17.17 -11.79 10.70
CA LYS A 334 -17.09 -13.24 10.55
C LYS A 334 -17.89 -13.67 9.32
N LEU A 335 -17.27 -14.42 8.43
CA LEU A 335 -17.88 -14.92 7.21
C LEU A 335 -18.46 -16.32 7.47
N ASN A 336 -19.69 -16.55 7.06
CA ASN A 336 -20.36 -17.85 7.16
C ASN A 336 -19.91 -18.76 6.01
N GLY A 337 -18.61 -19.04 5.90
CA GLY A 337 -17.98 -19.82 4.84
C GLY A 337 -16.96 -20.80 5.40
N GLY A 338 -17.35 -21.57 6.41
CA GLY A 338 -16.64 -22.78 6.77
C GLY A 338 -17.09 -23.89 5.83
N ALA A 339 -16.15 -24.50 5.12
CA ALA A 339 -16.40 -25.70 4.34
C ALA A 339 -17.13 -26.77 5.18
N ALA A 340 -18.42 -26.90 4.95
CA ALA A 340 -19.17 -28.12 5.25
C ALA A 340 -20.27 -28.20 4.20
N ASN A 341 -20.22 -29.26 3.41
CA ASN A 341 -21.31 -29.82 2.59
C ASN A 341 -21.58 -29.12 1.22
N PHE A 342 -20.66 -29.30 0.25
CA PHE A 342 -21.00 -29.29 -1.17
C PHE A 342 -20.29 -30.43 -1.93
N TRP A 343 -20.25 -31.64 -1.31
CA TRP A 343 -19.94 -32.90 -1.99
C TRP A 343 -20.88 -33.98 -1.52
N GLU A 344 -22.17 -33.83 -1.80
CA GLU A 344 -23.15 -34.91 -1.89
C GLU A 344 -24.29 -34.39 -2.78
N GLY A 345 -24.30 -34.87 -4.03
CA GLY A 345 -25.34 -34.62 -5.00
C GLY A 345 -24.81 -34.79 -6.42
#